data_f3e76a309756e80f773f77154b3a9dd1
#
_entry.id   f3e76a309756e80f773f77154b3a9dd1
#
_cell.length_a   1.000
_cell.length_b   1.000
_cell.length_c   1.000
_cell.angle_alpha   90.00
_cell.angle_beta   90.00
_cell.angle_gamma   90.00
#
_symmetry.space_group_name_H-M   'P 1'
#
loop_
_entity.id
_entity.type
_entity.pdbx_description
1 polymer ?
#
loop_
_entity_poly.entity_id
_entity_poly.type
_entity_poly.pdbx_seq_one_letter_code
_entity_poly.pdbx_strand_id
1 'polypeptide(L)'
;MRPLALSLLVGLALAAPALAQDGNGELFDCVATPARTVKLGSPVTGLLADVKVRRGDLVTAGQPVARLESSVEEANVRLAETEADAGEAIAAQRQRLTVALATLERSQALLESGSVTRSRIDELEAAVEITRLDLAGEQRKAEVAAQELGRQRAMLDRMTIHAPIGGVVTSVDTQVGEFVRQDSIIATIVETDPLLVDAYLPTELWAATKVGAEVAVQIERPVSATLSGRITVVDSVFDTASNTFGVRVELPNPGSAIPGGQRCRLDLSAG
;
A
#
# COMPACT_ATOMS: atom_id res chain seq x y z
N MET A 1 80.73 -45.73 51.96
CA MET A 1 79.37 -46.09 51.52
C MET A 1 78.72 -44.80 51.09
N ARG A 2 78.49 -44.67 49.80
CA ARG A 2 78.00 -43.43 49.11
C ARG A 2 76.46 -43.44 49.06
N PRO A 3 75.77 -42.29 49.32
CA PRO A 3 74.38 -42.13 48.92
C PRO A 3 74.24 -41.51 47.55
N LEU A 4 73.37 -42.07 46.76
CA LEU A 4 72.91 -41.54 45.43
C LEU A 4 72.02 -40.32 45.61
N ALA A 5 72.39 -39.21 44.93
CA ALA A 5 71.53 -38.04 44.83
C ALA A 5 70.58 -38.20 43.61
N LEU A 6 69.30 -38.16 43.91
CA LEU A 6 68.21 -38.19 42.91
C LEU A 6 67.86 -36.73 42.51
N SER A 7 68.21 -36.32 41.27
CA SER A 7 67.92 -34.98 40.72
C SER A 7 66.51 -34.97 40.20
N LEU A 8 65.64 -34.14 40.77
CA LEU A 8 64.27 -33.89 40.35
C LEU A 8 64.27 -32.70 39.33
N LEU A 9 64.10 -33.00 38.08
CA LEU A 9 63.93 -31.97 37.04
C LEU A 9 62.46 -31.46 37.05
N VAL A 10 62.27 -30.27 37.57
CA VAL A 10 60.95 -29.53 37.48
C VAL A 10 60.89 -28.84 36.13
N GLY A 11 60.04 -29.36 35.24
CA GLY A 11 59.71 -28.71 33.95
C GLY A 11 58.76 -27.51 34.16
N LEU A 12 59.28 -26.32 33.94
CA LEU A 12 58.50 -25.06 33.96
C LEU A 12 57.76 -24.91 32.59
N ALA A 13 56.49 -25.29 32.58
CA ALA A 13 55.60 -25.02 31.41
C ALA A 13 55.33 -23.51 31.31
N LEU A 14 55.93 -22.84 30.34
CA LEU A 14 55.52 -21.48 29.94
C LEU A 14 54.14 -21.56 29.30
N ALA A 15 53.12 -21.16 30.02
CA ALA A 15 51.81 -20.85 29.46
C ALA A 15 51.93 -19.53 28.68
N ALA A 16 51.91 -19.58 27.36
CA ALA A 16 51.75 -18.38 26.51
C ALA A 16 50.37 -17.77 26.76
N PRO A 17 50.28 -16.46 27.03
CA PRO A 17 48.97 -15.83 27.08
C PRO A 17 48.37 -15.91 25.67
N ALA A 18 47.17 -16.51 25.53
CA ALA A 18 46.33 -16.36 24.36
C ALA A 18 45.92 -14.88 24.29
N LEU A 19 46.51 -14.15 23.37
CA LEU A 19 46.01 -12.85 22.99
C LEU A 19 44.59 -13.08 22.44
N ALA A 20 43.59 -12.76 23.25
CA ALA A 20 42.27 -12.55 22.76
C ALA A 20 42.40 -11.43 21.73
N GLN A 21 42.25 -11.75 20.44
CA GLN A 21 41.98 -10.75 19.42
C GLN A 21 40.60 -10.16 19.74
N ASP A 22 40.61 -8.99 20.39
CA ASP A 22 39.44 -8.11 20.38
C ASP A 22 39.16 -7.85 18.93
N GLY A 23 38.14 -8.50 18.40
CA GLY A 23 37.58 -8.23 17.10
C GLY A 23 36.91 -6.85 17.16
N ASN A 24 37.74 -5.79 17.21
CA ASN A 24 37.24 -4.43 16.91
C ASN A 24 36.89 -4.39 15.43
N GLY A 25 35.70 -4.87 15.09
CA GLY A 25 35.07 -4.56 13.81
C GLY A 25 35.07 -3.03 13.66
N GLU A 26 35.48 -2.56 12.50
CA GLU A 26 35.47 -1.13 12.19
C GLU A 26 34.01 -0.66 12.21
N LEU A 27 33.68 0.23 13.14
CA LEU A 27 32.33 0.75 13.34
C LEU A 27 32.18 2.06 12.59
N PHE A 28 31.17 2.15 11.74
CA PHE A 28 30.89 3.34 10.93
C PHE A 28 29.66 4.06 11.44
N ASP A 29 29.77 5.37 11.58
CA ASP A 29 28.66 6.23 11.99
C ASP A 29 27.52 6.17 10.97
N CYS A 30 26.29 6.05 11.47
CA CYS A 30 25.09 5.98 10.66
C CYS A 30 23.91 6.71 11.31
N VAL A 31 22.85 6.90 10.54
CA VAL A 31 21.58 7.44 11.01
C VAL A 31 20.45 6.54 10.56
N ALA A 32 19.63 6.10 11.51
CA ALA A 32 18.43 5.33 11.25
C ALA A 32 17.25 6.28 10.98
N THR A 33 16.80 6.34 9.75
CA THR A 33 15.71 7.22 9.30
C THR A 33 14.44 6.42 9.01
N PRO A 34 13.25 7.02 9.09
CA PRO A 34 12.02 6.38 8.64
C PRO A 34 12.09 5.98 7.17
N ALA A 35 11.47 4.85 6.80
CA ALA A 35 11.41 4.40 5.42
C ALA A 35 10.67 5.41 4.52
N ARG A 36 9.57 5.96 5.02
CA ARG A 36 8.76 6.95 4.27
C ARG A 36 8.15 7.97 5.23
N THR A 37 8.03 9.20 4.73
CA THR A 37 7.26 10.27 5.37
C THR A 37 6.29 10.82 4.34
N VAL A 38 4.99 10.71 4.62
CA VAL A 38 3.94 11.18 3.74
C VAL A 38 3.15 12.29 4.40
N LYS A 39 3.11 13.44 3.74
CA LYS A 39 2.23 14.56 4.08
C LYS A 39 0.90 14.31 3.36
N LEU A 40 -0.10 13.90 4.12
CA LEU A 40 -1.42 13.52 3.61
C LEU A 40 -2.24 14.78 3.35
N GLY A 41 -2.62 15.00 2.09
CA GLY A 41 -3.51 16.07 1.65
C GLY A 41 -4.90 15.59 1.28
N SER A 42 -5.79 16.52 0.93
CA SER A 42 -7.11 16.19 0.39
C SER A 42 -7.07 16.07 -1.14
N PRO A 43 -7.69 15.04 -1.74
CA PRO A 43 -7.81 14.93 -3.19
C PRO A 43 -8.84 15.90 -3.78
N VAL A 44 -9.68 16.48 -2.95
CA VAL A 44 -10.73 17.43 -3.31
C VAL A 44 -10.82 18.57 -2.30
N THR A 45 -11.39 19.68 -2.71
CA THR A 45 -11.64 20.84 -1.86
C THR A 45 -12.97 20.67 -1.13
N GLY A 46 -13.04 20.96 0.18
CA GLY A 46 -14.27 20.85 0.95
C GLY A 46 -14.12 21.23 2.41
N LEU A 47 -15.21 21.20 3.15
CA LEU A 47 -15.25 21.40 4.60
C LEU A 47 -14.87 20.10 5.31
N LEU A 48 -13.94 20.16 6.26
CA LEU A 48 -13.54 18.99 7.06
C LEU A 48 -14.60 18.67 8.09
N ALA A 49 -15.31 17.55 7.90
CA ALA A 49 -16.40 17.12 8.77
C ALA A 49 -15.93 16.27 9.95
N ASP A 50 -14.87 15.48 9.76
CA ASP A 50 -14.37 14.57 10.80
C ASP A 50 -12.88 14.29 10.61
N VAL A 51 -12.15 14.14 11.73
CA VAL A 51 -10.75 13.70 11.78
C VAL A 51 -10.67 12.52 12.74
N LYS A 52 -10.35 11.35 12.20
CA LYS A 52 -10.43 10.05 12.91
C LYS A 52 -9.14 9.64 13.61
N VAL A 53 -8.08 10.42 13.44
CA VAL A 53 -6.75 10.11 13.97
C VAL A 53 -6.22 11.28 14.80
N ARG A 54 -5.29 10.98 15.70
CA ARG A 54 -4.57 11.94 16.54
C ARG A 54 -3.08 11.72 16.40
N ARG A 55 -2.31 12.72 16.76
CA ARG A 55 -0.86 12.57 16.86
C ARG A 55 -0.50 11.42 17.82
N GLY A 56 0.36 10.53 17.36
CA GLY A 56 0.79 9.34 18.07
C GLY A 56 0.02 8.07 17.70
N ASP A 57 -1.10 8.18 16.98
CA ASP A 57 -1.86 7.01 16.56
C ASP A 57 -1.09 6.20 15.52
N LEU A 58 -1.20 4.87 15.61
CA LEU A 58 -0.74 3.95 14.58
C LEU A 58 -1.86 3.72 13.58
N VAL A 59 -1.56 3.88 12.29
CA VAL A 59 -2.51 3.66 11.19
C VAL A 59 -2.00 2.60 10.23
N THR A 60 -2.94 1.94 9.55
CA THR A 60 -2.64 0.99 8.47
C THR A 60 -2.95 1.61 7.11
N ALA A 61 -2.30 1.13 6.05
CA ALA A 61 -2.64 1.56 4.69
C ALA A 61 -4.11 1.28 4.38
N GLY A 62 -4.79 2.26 3.76
CA GLY A 62 -6.23 2.21 3.48
C GLY A 62 -7.13 2.61 4.65
N GLN A 63 -6.61 2.84 5.85
CA GLN A 63 -7.42 3.29 6.99
C GLN A 63 -7.94 4.71 6.78
N PRO A 64 -9.23 4.99 7.04
CA PRO A 64 -9.78 6.34 6.98
C PRO A 64 -9.14 7.25 8.04
N VAL A 65 -8.57 8.37 7.59
CA VAL A 65 -7.90 9.38 8.44
C VAL A 65 -8.82 10.56 8.69
N ALA A 66 -9.52 11.04 7.67
CA ALA A 66 -10.40 12.18 7.75
C ALA A 66 -11.56 12.04 6.75
N ARG A 67 -12.63 12.81 6.97
CA ARG A 67 -13.78 12.87 6.06
C ARG A 67 -14.19 14.31 5.85
N LEU A 68 -14.45 14.65 4.59
CA LEU A 68 -15.08 15.90 4.21
C LEU A 68 -16.59 15.84 4.36
N GLU A 69 -17.23 16.97 4.38
CA GLU A 69 -18.68 17.08 4.27
C GLU A 69 -19.12 16.51 2.92
N SER A 70 -20.06 15.56 2.91
CA SER A 70 -20.38 14.70 1.77
C SER A 70 -21.89 14.52 1.56
N SER A 71 -22.72 15.36 2.18
CA SER A 71 -24.19 15.21 2.11
C SER A 71 -24.75 15.32 0.70
N VAL A 72 -24.13 16.15 -0.15
CA VAL A 72 -24.52 16.33 -1.56
C VAL A 72 -24.13 15.09 -2.37
N GLU A 73 -22.91 14.59 -2.19
CA GLU A 73 -22.40 13.39 -2.88
C GLU A 73 -23.21 12.15 -2.47
N GLU A 74 -23.56 12.02 -1.20
CA GLU A 74 -24.45 10.95 -0.69
C GLU A 74 -25.84 11.03 -1.33
N ALA A 75 -26.38 12.23 -1.48
CA ALA A 75 -27.67 12.41 -2.15
C ALA A 75 -27.61 12.05 -3.65
N ASN A 76 -26.52 12.44 -4.34
CA ASN A 76 -26.27 12.08 -5.73
C ASN A 76 -26.13 10.56 -5.92
N VAL A 77 -25.46 9.88 -5.01
CA VAL A 77 -25.38 8.40 -5.03
C VAL A 77 -26.75 7.78 -4.90
N ARG A 78 -27.57 8.23 -3.94
CA ARG A 78 -28.95 7.69 -3.75
C ARG A 78 -29.84 7.94 -5.00
N LEU A 79 -29.71 9.08 -5.65
CA LEU A 79 -30.42 9.36 -6.90
C LEU A 79 -29.96 8.39 -8.00
N ALA A 80 -28.67 8.27 -8.21
CA ALA A 80 -28.11 7.37 -9.25
C ALA A 80 -28.42 5.89 -8.96
N GLU A 81 -28.53 5.48 -7.70
CA GLU A 81 -29.00 4.13 -7.30
C GLU A 81 -30.43 3.88 -7.76
N THR A 82 -31.31 4.87 -7.58
CA THR A 82 -32.71 4.79 -8.02
C THR A 82 -32.80 4.73 -9.56
N GLU A 83 -31.98 5.50 -10.27
CA GLU A 83 -31.94 5.51 -11.74
C GLU A 83 -31.34 4.23 -12.33
N ALA A 84 -30.39 3.60 -11.62
CA ALA A 84 -29.76 2.33 -12.03
C ALA A 84 -30.67 1.11 -11.80
N ASP A 85 -31.74 1.24 -11.01
CA ASP A 85 -32.70 0.16 -10.78
C ASP A 85 -33.67 0.02 -11.95
N ALA A 86 -33.19 -0.60 -13.01
CA ALA A 86 -33.97 -0.87 -14.23
C ALA A 86 -34.56 -2.29 -14.29
N GLY A 87 -34.53 -3.03 -13.18
CA GLY A 87 -34.91 -4.44 -13.13
C GLY A 87 -36.35 -4.68 -13.65
N GLU A 88 -37.31 -3.87 -13.20
CA GLU A 88 -38.72 -3.99 -13.60
C GLU A 88 -38.94 -3.62 -15.08
N ALA A 89 -38.29 -2.54 -15.56
CA ALA A 89 -38.42 -2.12 -16.96
C ALA A 89 -37.87 -3.19 -17.92
N ILE A 90 -36.72 -3.76 -17.64
CA ILE A 90 -36.13 -4.86 -18.41
C ILE A 90 -37.02 -6.11 -18.35
N ALA A 91 -37.55 -6.47 -17.20
CA ALA A 91 -38.44 -7.61 -17.03
C ALA A 91 -39.73 -7.43 -17.84
N ALA A 92 -40.33 -6.23 -17.85
CA ALA A 92 -41.51 -5.93 -18.66
C ALA A 92 -41.24 -6.07 -20.16
N GLN A 93 -40.10 -5.54 -20.65
CA GLN A 93 -39.75 -5.69 -22.08
C GLN A 93 -39.42 -7.15 -22.44
N ARG A 94 -38.76 -7.90 -21.56
CA ARG A 94 -38.51 -9.33 -21.77
C ARG A 94 -39.82 -10.12 -21.87
N GLN A 95 -40.82 -9.80 -21.05
CA GLN A 95 -42.15 -10.41 -21.10
C GLN A 95 -42.86 -10.08 -22.43
N ARG A 96 -42.79 -8.82 -22.92
CA ARG A 96 -43.35 -8.43 -24.21
C ARG A 96 -42.72 -9.21 -25.36
N LEU A 97 -41.39 -9.37 -25.35
CA LEU A 97 -40.70 -10.19 -26.34
C LEU A 97 -41.16 -11.66 -26.29
N THR A 98 -41.31 -12.23 -25.10
CA THR A 98 -41.82 -13.58 -24.93
C THR A 98 -43.20 -13.75 -25.53
N VAL A 99 -44.12 -12.81 -25.33
CA VAL A 99 -45.50 -12.84 -25.93
C VAL A 99 -45.45 -12.70 -27.44
N ALA A 100 -44.62 -11.80 -27.97
CA ALA A 100 -44.45 -11.61 -29.42
C ALA A 100 -43.94 -12.88 -30.11
N LEU A 101 -42.90 -13.52 -29.53
CA LEU A 101 -42.36 -14.80 -30.02
C LEU A 101 -43.39 -15.92 -30.01
N ALA A 102 -44.13 -16.10 -28.92
CA ALA A 102 -45.17 -17.10 -28.81
C ALA A 102 -46.33 -16.88 -29.78
N THR A 103 -46.61 -15.61 -30.14
CA THR A 103 -47.65 -15.28 -31.13
C THR A 103 -47.18 -15.58 -32.55
N LEU A 104 -45.92 -15.30 -32.88
CA LEU A 104 -45.31 -15.63 -34.15
C LEU A 104 -45.30 -17.16 -34.37
N GLU A 105 -44.82 -17.90 -33.38
CA GLU A 105 -44.75 -19.38 -33.43
C GLU A 105 -46.13 -20.02 -33.69
N ARG A 106 -47.17 -19.59 -32.96
CA ARG A 106 -48.54 -20.06 -33.21
C ARG A 106 -49.04 -19.75 -34.62
N SER A 107 -48.72 -18.53 -35.12
CA SER A 107 -49.16 -18.09 -36.46
C SER A 107 -48.40 -18.85 -37.56
N GLN A 108 -47.15 -19.16 -37.36
CA GLN A 108 -46.36 -19.99 -38.28
C GLN A 108 -46.93 -21.41 -38.43
N ALA A 109 -47.35 -22.03 -37.31
CA ALA A 109 -48.02 -23.34 -37.36
C ALA A 109 -49.36 -23.30 -38.14
N LEU A 110 -50.07 -22.16 -38.13
CA LEU A 110 -51.32 -21.99 -38.87
C LEU A 110 -51.11 -21.63 -40.36
N LEU A 111 -49.93 -21.19 -40.75
CA LEU A 111 -49.60 -20.90 -42.17
C LEU A 111 -49.64 -22.17 -42.99
N GLU A 112 -49.16 -23.31 -42.49
CA GLU A 112 -49.15 -24.59 -43.14
C GLU A 112 -50.60 -25.10 -43.47
N SER A 113 -51.56 -24.75 -42.60
CA SER A 113 -52.96 -25.07 -42.80
C SER A 113 -53.72 -24.05 -43.72
N GLY A 114 -53.02 -23.01 -44.17
CA GLY A 114 -53.62 -21.94 -44.99
C GLY A 114 -54.52 -20.99 -44.23
N SER A 115 -54.57 -21.06 -42.88
CA SER A 115 -55.44 -20.24 -42.02
C SER A 115 -54.88 -18.85 -41.76
N VAL A 116 -53.61 -18.61 -42.08
CA VAL A 116 -52.87 -17.33 -41.92
C VAL A 116 -52.16 -17.01 -43.23
N THR A 117 -52.09 -15.71 -43.60
CA THR A 117 -51.39 -15.25 -44.81
C THR A 117 -49.88 -15.03 -44.53
N ARG A 118 -49.05 -15.12 -45.58
CA ARG A 118 -47.62 -14.81 -45.51
C ARG A 118 -47.36 -13.41 -45.01
N SER A 119 -48.12 -12.41 -45.51
CA SER A 119 -48.02 -11.03 -45.07
C SER A 119 -48.24 -10.87 -43.56
N ARG A 120 -49.11 -11.70 -42.97
CA ARG A 120 -49.31 -11.69 -41.52
C ARG A 120 -48.09 -12.22 -40.72
N ILE A 121 -47.39 -13.20 -41.27
CA ILE A 121 -46.15 -13.71 -40.69
C ILE A 121 -45.08 -12.61 -40.76
N ASP A 122 -44.91 -11.96 -41.91
CA ASP A 122 -43.93 -10.86 -42.10
C ASP A 122 -44.19 -9.70 -41.12
N GLU A 123 -45.45 -9.34 -40.85
CA GLU A 123 -45.82 -8.36 -39.81
C GLU A 123 -45.43 -8.80 -38.41
N LEU A 124 -45.62 -10.07 -38.06
CA LEU A 124 -45.30 -10.60 -36.74
C LEU A 124 -43.79 -10.70 -36.53
N GLU A 125 -43.04 -11.08 -37.57
CA GLU A 125 -41.57 -11.07 -37.55
C GLU A 125 -41.01 -9.67 -37.29
N ALA A 126 -41.58 -8.65 -38.01
CA ALA A 126 -41.21 -7.26 -37.76
C ALA A 126 -41.55 -6.79 -36.35
N ALA A 127 -42.70 -7.19 -35.78
CA ALA A 127 -43.07 -6.89 -34.41
C ALA A 127 -42.13 -7.52 -33.36
N VAL A 128 -41.69 -8.76 -33.60
CA VAL A 128 -40.70 -9.43 -32.78
C VAL A 128 -39.35 -8.65 -32.76
N GLU A 129 -38.91 -8.21 -33.97
CA GLU A 129 -37.65 -7.50 -34.10
C GLU A 129 -37.71 -6.14 -33.41
N ILE A 130 -38.80 -5.38 -33.53
CA ILE A 130 -39.05 -4.15 -32.84
C ILE A 130 -38.94 -4.37 -31.29
N THR A 131 -39.65 -5.39 -30.78
CA THR A 131 -39.65 -5.68 -29.33
C THR A 131 -38.27 -6.11 -28.85
N ARG A 132 -37.48 -6.80 -29.68
CA ARG A 132 -36.09 -7.17 -29.38
C ARG A 132 -35.20 -5.92 -29.28
N LEU A 133 -35.36 -5.00 -30.21
CA LEU A 133 -34.64 -3.71 -30.19
C LEU A 133 -35.00 -2.85 -28.97
N ASP A 134 -36.30 -2.85 -28.59
CA ASP A 134 -36.77 -2.15 -27.37
C ASP A 134 -36.12 -2.74 -26.12
N LEU A 135 -36.07 -4.08 -25.99
CA LEU A 135 -35.37 -4.74 -24.89
C LEU A 135 -33.88 -4.38 -24.86
N ALA A 136 -33.20 -4.41 -25.99
CA ALA A 136 -31.80 -4.01 -26.10
C ALA A 136 -31.62 -2.51 -25.74
N GLY A 137 -32.58 -1.68 -26.07
CA GLY A 137 -32.62 -0.26 -25.70
C GLY A 137 -32.67 -0.06 -24.18
N GLU A 138 -33.59 -0.77 -23.49
CA GLU A 138 -33.68 -0.71 -22.03
C GLU A 138 -32.43 -1.26 -21.34
N GLN A 139 -31.84 -2.34 -21.85
CA GLN A 139 -30.57 -2.88 -21.33
C GLN A 139 -29.43 -1.87 -21.45
N ARG A 140 -29.29 -1.15 -22.57
CA ARG A 140 -28.28 -0.09 -22.72
C ARG A 140 -28.51 1.09 -21.79
N LYS A 141 -29.78 1.49 -21.56
CA LYS A 141 -30.11 2.53 -20.59
C LYS A 141 -29.67 2.15 -19.18
N ALA A 142 -29.95 0.90 -18.78
CA ALA A 142 -29.54 0.35 -17.50
C ALA A 142 -28.01 0.33 -17.34
N GLU A 143 -27.28 -0.04 -18.39
CA GLU A 143 -25.83 -0.02 -18.39
C GLU A 143 -25.27 1.40 -18.21
N VAL A 144 -25.82 2.39 -18.91
CA VAL A 144 -25.42 3.79 -18.76
C VAL A 144 -25.70 4.29 -17.33
N ALA A 145 -26.87 3.97 -16.77
CA ALA A 145 -27.22 4.35 -15.41
C ALA A 145 -26.30 3.68 -14.36
N ALA A 146 -25.92 2.42 -14.59
CA ALA A 146 -24.95 1.72 -13.71
C ALA A 146 -23.55 2.36 -13.76
N GLN A 147 -23.10 2.83 -14.94
CA GLN A 147 -21.84 3.55 -15.06
C GLN A 147 -21.91 4.91 -14.36
N GLU A 148 -23.02 5.62 -14.47
CA GLU A 148 -23.24 6.87 -13.74
C GLU A 148 -23.21 6.67 -12.23
N LEU A 149 -23.87 5.61 -11.71
CA LEU A 149 -23.79 5.23 -10.31
C LEU A 149 -22.35 4.97 -9.88
N GLY A 150 -21.59 4.24 -10.70
CA GLY A 150 -20.16 4.01 -10.45
C GLY A 150 -19.37 5.32 -10.33
N ARG A 151 -19.65 6.30 -11.19
CA ARG A 151 -19.04 7.63 -11.16
C ARG A 151 -19.38 8.39 -9.87
N GLN A 152 -20.66 8.38 -9.46
CA GLN A 152 -21.10 9.07 -8.23
C GLN A 152 -20.47 8.44 -6.98
N ARG A 153 -20.38 7.10 -6.92
CA ARG A 153 -19.71 6.41 -5.81
C ARG A 153 -18.22 6.74 -5.73
N ALA A 154 -17.53 6.83 -6.87
CA ALA A 154 -16.13 7.24 -6.89
C ALA A 154 -15.93 8.69 -6.42
N MET A 155 -16.89 9.60 -6.70
CA MET A 155 -16.86 10.96 -6.18
C MET A 155 -17.08 10.98 -4.66
N LEU A 156 -18.01 10.20 -4.13
CA LEU A 156 -18.26 10.08 -2.70
C LEU A 156 -17.05 9.47 -1.97
N ASP A 157 -16.40 8.46 -2.55
CA ASP A 157 -15.22 7.83 -1.98
C ASP A 157 -14.07 8.84 -1.79
N ARG A 158 -13.91 9.78 -2.71
CA ARG A 158 -12.91 10.86 -2.61
C ARG A 158 -13.16 11.84 -1.46
N MET A 159 -14.36 11.86 -0.87
CA MET A 159 -14.67 12.64 0.34
C MET A 159 -14.08 12.02 1.59
N THR A 160 -13.66 10.76 1.54
CA THR A 160 -12.93 10.10 2.63
C THR A 160 -11.46 10.04 2.30
N ILE A 161 -10.63 10.55 3.19
CA ILE A 161 -9.18 10.62 3.03
C ILE A 161 -8.58 9.43 3.76
N HIS A 162 -7.88 8.57 3.03
CA HIS A 162 -7.28 7.34 3.55
C HIS A 162 -5.77 7.47 3.69
N ALA A 163 -5.19 6.76 4.66
CA ALA A 163 -3.76 6.64 4.82
C ALA A 163 -3.16 5.86 3.64
N PRO A 164 -2.20 6.43 2.87
CA PRO A 164 -1.58 5.74 1.73
C PRO A 164 -0.54 4.71 2.17
N ILE A 165 -0.05 4.81 3.40
CA ILE A 165 0.93 3.91 4.02
C ILE A 165 0.51 3.60 5.45
N GLY A 166 1.02 2.49 6.00
CA GLY A 166 1.01 2.24 7.43
C GLY A 166 2.08 3.06 8.14
N GLY A 167 1.87 3.37 9.42
CA GLY A 167 2.86 4.11 10.21
C GLY A 167 2.25 4.92 11.35
N VAL A 168 3.05 5.79 11.93
CA VAL A 168 2.66 6.64 13.05
C VAL A 168 2.27 8.03 12.55
N VAL A 169 1.15 8.56 13.03
CA VAL A 169 0.74 9.95 12.79
C VAL A 169 1.60 10.89 13.62
N THR A 170 2.45 11.69 12.98
CA THR A 170 3.36 12.61 13.66
C THR A 170 2.80 14.01 13.85
N SER A 171 1.89 14.43 12.96
CA SER A 171 1.12 15.67 13.10
C SER A 171 -0.29 15.52 12.52
N VAL A 172 -1.21 16.33 13.05
CA VAL A 172 -2.53 16.58 12.46
C VAL A 172 -2.61 18.11 12.34
N ASP A 173 -2.63 18.61 11.13
CA ASP A 173 -2.37 20.03 10.83
C ASP A 173 -3.66 20.82 10.55
N THR A 174 -4.83 20.14 10.52
CA THR A 174 -6.15 20.73 10.28
C THR A 174 -7.16 20.27 11.33
N GLN A 175 -8.22 21.07 11.54
CA GLN A 175 -9.28 20.79 12.52
C GLN A 175 -10.63 20.62 11.84
N VAL A 176 -11.54 19.92 12.51
CA VAL A 176 -12.94 19.81 12.10
C VAL A 176 -13.57 21.21 11.97
N GLY A 177 -14.26 21.45 10.86
CA GLY A 177 -14.83 22.75 10.52
C GLY A 177 -13.93 23.65 9.70
N GLU A 178 -12.69 23.24 9.44
CA GLU A 178 -11.80 23.99 8.52
C GLU A 178 -12.11 23.63 7.07
N PHE A 179 -11.91 24.61 6.20
CA PHE A 179 -12.02 24.45 4.75
C PHE A 179 -10.66 24.05 4.17
N VAL A 180 -10.56 22.81 3.68
CA VAL A 180 -9.35 22.27 3.10
C VAL A 180 -9.34 22.38 1.59
N ARG A 181 -8.16 22.61 1.03
CA ARG A 181 -7.86 22.65 -0.40
C ARG A 181 -6.93 21.49 -0.77
N GLN A 182 -6.69 21.30 -2.06
CA GLN A 182 -5.81 20.23 -2.54
C GLN A 182 -4.34 20.37 -2.08
N ASP A 183 -3.91 21.56 -1.69
CA ASP A 183 -2.57 21.86 -1.16
C ASP A 183 -2.52 21.82 0.38
N SER A 184 -3.66 21.69 1.06
CA SER A 184 -3.73 21.61 2.53
C SER A 184 -3.20 20.27 3.02
N ILE A 185 -2.31 20.31 4.01
CA ILE A 185 -1.82 19.09 4.69
C ILE A 185 -2.76 18.81 5.87
N ILE A 186 -3.34 17.62 5.90
CA ILE A 186 -4.26 17.18 6.95
C ILE A 186 -3.51 16.49 8.08
N ALA A 187 -2.62 15.58 7.72
CA ALA A 187 -1.81 14.84 8.68
C ALA A 187 -0.47 14.43 8.04
N THR A 188 0.52 14.18 8.86
CA THR A 188 1.79 13.59 8.44
C THR A 188 1.89 12.19 9.02
N ILE A 189 2.11 11.19 8.16
CA ILE A 189 2.26 9.77 8.51
C ILE A 189 3.70 9.36 8.23
N VAL A 190 4.34 8.70 9.19
CA VAL A 190 5.73 8.28 9.11
C VAL A 190 5.80 6.77 9.29
N GLU A 191 6.35 6.09 8.30
CA GLU A 191 6.60 4.66 8.33
C GLU A 191 7.96 4.40 8.97
N THR A 192 7.95 3.76 10.12
CA THR A 192 9.15 3.43 10.90
C THR A 192 9.48 1.95 10.93
N ASP A 193 8.72 1.12 10.23
CA ASP A 193 8.99 -0.30 10.01
C ASP A 193 8.88 -0.61 8.52
N PRO A 194 10.03 -0.88 7.84
CA PRO A 194 11.39 -0.87 8.38
C PRO A 194 11.95 0.55 8.62
N LEU A 195 13.06 0.65 9.34
CA LEU A 195 13.94 1.81 9.31
C LEU A 195 14.95 1.67 8.18
N LEU A 196 15.37 2.80 7.62
CA LEU A 196 16.48 2.87 6.66
C LEU A 196 17.70 3.46 7.38
N VAL A 197 18.81 2.75 7.32
CA VAL A 197 20.08 3.17 7.89
C VAL A 197 21.00 3.57 6.77
N ASP A 198 21.35 4.85 6.72
CA ASP A 198 22.32 5.38 5.77
C ASP A 198 23.68 5.56 6.45
N ALA A 199 24.71 4.93 5.88
CA ALA A 199 26.08 4.97 6.32
C ALA A 199 27.02 5.33 5.16
N TYR A 200 28.16 5.95 5.49
CA TYR A 200 29.20 6.26 4.53
C TYR A 200 30.46 5.48 4.88
N LEU A 201 30.94 4.67 3.94
CA LEU A 201 32.07 3.78 4.11
C LEU A 201 33.26 4.23 3.27
N PRO A 202 34.52 4.01 3.73
CA PRO A 202 35.71 4.23 2.93
C PRO A 202 35.71 3.43 1.62
N THR A 203 36.21 4.03 0.55
CA THR A 203 36.20 3.42 -0.80
C THR A 203 36.94 2.08 -0.87
N GLU A 204 37.87 1.83 0.02
CA GLU A 204 38.63 0.57 0.13
C GLU A 204 37.72 -0.63 0.42
N LEU A 205 36.60 -0.40 1.09
CA LEU A 205 35.63 -1.46 1.47
C LEU A 205 34.60 -1.75 0.36
N TRP A 206 34.58 -0.97 -0.71
CA TRP A 206 33.57 -1.10 -1.76
C TRP A 206 33.53 -2.49 -2.41
N ALA A 207 34.69 -3.07 -2.69
CA ALA A 207 34.78 -4.38 -3.33
C ALA A 207 34.26 -5.52 -2.42
N ALA A 208 34.37 -5.36 -1.10
CA ALA A 208 33.92 -6.33 -0.11
C ALA A 208 32.43 -6.16 0.24
N THR A 209 31.90 -4.95 0.14
CA THR A 209 30.49 -4.61 0.49
C THR A 209 29.55 -5.10 -0.61
N LYS A 210 28.58 -5.97 -0.26
CA LYS A 210 27.65 -6.56 -1.22
C LYS A 210 26.20 -6.28 -0.84
N VAL A 211 25.36 -6.01 -1.83
CA VAL A 211 23.90 -5.98 -1.66
C VAL A 211 23.44 -7.37 -1.21
N GLY A 212 22.55 -7.40 -0.20
CA GLY A 212 22.02 -8.62 0.40
C GLY A 212 22.80 -9.11 1.60
N ALA A 213 24.00 -8.59 1.90
CA ALA A 213 24.75 -8.95 3.09
C ALA A 213 24.01 -8.52 4.36
N GLU A 214 24.11 -9.36 5.40
CA GLU A 214 23.62 -9.03 6.74
C GLU A 214 24.72 -8.30 7.50
N VAL A 215 24.33 -7.28 8.26
CA VAL A 215 25.22 -6.42 9.02
C VAL A 215 24.62 -6.11 10.38
N ALA A 216 25.46 -5.90 11.40
CA ALA A 216 24.95 -5.48 12.70
C ALA A 216 24.85 -3.97 12.76
N VAL A 217 23.71 -3.48 13.22
CA VAL A 217 23.44 -2.08 13.46
C VAL A 217 23.26 -1.85 14.96
N GLN A 218 24.16 -1.11 15.54
CA GLN A 218 24.13 -0.71 16.95
C GLN A 218 23.44 0.65 17.07
N ILE A 219 22.20 0.65 17.55
CA ILE A 219 21.44 1.89 17.82
C ILE A 219 21.96 2.51 19.11
N GLU A 220 22.23 3.82 19.06
CA GLU A 220 22.67 4.59 20.22
C GLU A 220 21.47 5.01 21.11
N ARG A 221 21.77 5.70 22.22
CA ARG A 221 20.73 6.20 23.13
C ARG A 221 19.68 7.06 22.40
N PRO A 222 18.40 7.07 22.83
CA PRO A 222 17.88 6.53 24.10
C PRO A 222 17.57 5.03 24.09
N VAL A 223 17.41 4.41 22.89
CA VAL A 223 17.13 2.97 22.75
C VAL A 223 18.42 2.27 22.32
N SER A 224 19.21 1.80 23.30
CA SER A 224 20.42 1.04 22.99
C SER A 224 20.06 -0.39 22.60
N ALA A 225 20.24 -0.74 21.33
CA ALA A 225 19.96 -2.08 20.80
C ALA A 225 20.95 -2.42 19.68
N THR A 226 21.30 -3.70 19.55
CA THR A 226 22.03 -4.23 18.39
C THR A 226 21.07 -5.10 17.60
N LEU A 227 20.89 -4.78 16.34
CA LEU A 227 19.95 -5.44 15.45
C LEU A 227 20.65 -5.87 14.16
N SER A 228 20.17 -6.94 13.55
CA SER A 228 20.61 -7.35 12.20
C SER A 228 19.82 -6.60 11.15
N GLY A 229 20.54 -5.94 10.24
CA GLY A 229 19.98 -5.30 9.05
C GLY A 229 20.53 -5.93 7.78
N ARG A 230 19.89 -5.66 6.67
CA ARG A 230 20.30 -6.13 5.33
C ARG A 230 20.68 -4.97 4.43
N ILE A 231 21.86 -5.03 3.82
CA ILE A 231 22.29 -4.04 2.82
C ILE A 231 21.38 -4.15 1.60
N THR A 232 20.68 -3.06 1.27
CA THR A 232 19.79 -2.97 0.10
C THR A 232 20.36 -2.14 -1.03
N VAL A 233 21.25 -1.17 -0.71
CA VAL A 233 21.91 -0.32 -1.70
C VAL A 233 23.39 -0.18 -1.36
N VAL A 234 24.22 -0.26 -2.36
CA VAL A 234 25.65 0.12 -2.34
C VAL A 234 25.86 1.09 -3.49
N ASP A 235 26.27 2.32 -3.18
CA ASP A 235 26.44 3.34 -4.20
C ASP A 235 27.61 2.99 -5.12
N SER A 236 27.42 3.22 -6.41
CA SER A 236 28.43 3.06 -7.45
C SER A 236 29.19 4.35 -7.78
N VAL A 237 28.79 5.46 -7.13
CA VAL A 237 29.43 6.78 -7.28
C VAL A 237 30.06 7.18 -5.96
N PHE A 238 31.35 7.45 -6.00
CA PHE A 238 32.11 7.84 -4.82
C PHE A 238 32.08 9.35 -4.59
N ASP A 239 32.01 9.75 -3.35
CA ASP A 239 32.31 11.12 -2.98
C ASP A 239 33.83 11.29 -2.88
N THR A 240 34.40 12.03 -3.85
CA THR A 240 35.83 12.26 -3.94
C THR A 240 36.38 13.20 -2.86
N ALA A 241 35.53 14.00 -2.25
CA ALA A 241 35.93 14.92 -1.20
C ALA A 241 36.16 14.21 0.14
N SER A 242 35.28 13.26 0.47
CA SER A 242 35.37 12.45 1.71
C SER A 242 36.04 11.09 1.49
N ASN A 243 36.28 10.67 0.24
CA ASN A 243 36.77 9.35 -0.15
C ASN A 243 35.87 8.22 0.36
N THR A 244 34.54 8.41 0.27
CA THR A 244 33.52 7.46 0.77
C THR A 244 32.51 7.11 -0.29
N PHE A 245 31.75 6.02 -0.05
CA PHE A 245 30.54 5.66 -0.78
C PHE A 245 29.39 5.42 0.20
N GLY A 246 28.16 5.66 -0.26
CA GLY A 246 26.96 5.46 0.51
C GLY A 246 26.53 4.00 0.52
N VAL A 247 26.05 3.54 1.68
CA VAL A 247 25.40 2.24 1.86
C VAL A 247 24.07 2.45 2.56
N ARG A 248 23.03 1.79 2.07
CA ARG A 248 21.72 1.75 2.72
C ARG A 248 21.43 0.36 3.24
N VAL A 249 21.07 0.29 4.51
CA VAL A 249 20.68 -0.93 5.21
C VAL A 249 19.22 -0.83 5.61
N GLU A 250 18.44 -1.84 5.30
CA GLU A 250 17.07 -2.00 5.78
C GLU A 250 17.09 -2.72 7.12
N LEU A 251 16.51 -2.09 8.13
CA LEU A 251 16.49 -2.54 9.50
C LEU A 251 15.06 -2.81 9.95
N PRO A 252 14.66 -4.08 10.14
CA PRO A 252 13.34 -4.41 10.65
C PRO A 252 13.09 -3.77 12.02
N ASN A 253 11.92 -3.16 12.17
CA ASN A 253 11.52 -2.44 13.38
C ASN A 253 10.07 -2.76 13.77
N PRO A 254 9.77 -4.05 14.06
CA PRO A 254 8.40 -4.47 14.33
C PRO A 254 7.79 -3.69 15.50
N GLY A 255 6.56 -3.24 15.29
CA GLY A 255 5.84 -2.43 16.27
C GLY A 255 6.40 -1.04 16.47
N SER A 256 7.28 -0.54 15.58
CA SER A 256 7.88 0.81 15.67
C SER A 256 8.59 1.06 17.01
N ALA A 257 9.24 0.02 17.55
CA ALA A 257 9.89 0.06 18.87
C ALA A 257 11.05 1.06 18.94
N ILE A 258 11.71 1.31 17.79
CA ILE A 258 12.81 2.26 17.65
C ILE A 258 12.30 3.49 16.91
N PRO A 259 12.35 4.68 17.53
CA PRO A 259 12.04 5.93 16.85
C PRO A 259 13.02 6.21 15.71
N GLY A 260 12.51 6.72 14.58
CA GLY A 260 13.39 7.23 13.52
C GLY A 260 14.16 8.48 13.93
N GLY A 261 15.29 8.73 13.26
CA GLY A 261 16.17 9.88 13.52
C GLY A 261 17.26 9.62 14.57
N GLN A 262 17.50 8.35 14.93
CA GLN A 262 18.54 7.99 15.89
C GLN A 262 19.90 7.78 15.21
N ARG A 263 20.97 8.11 15.94
CA ARG A 263 22.32 7.75 15.54
C ARG A 263 22.54 6.25 15.78
N CYS A 264 23.39 5.69 14.95
CA CYS A 264 23.77 4.29 15.01
C CYS A 264 25.21 4.10 14.60
N ARG A 265 25.72 2.89 14.83
CA ARG A 265 26.98 2.41 14.29
C ARG A 265 26.75 1.15 13.50
N LEU A 266 27.30 1.11 12.31
CA LEU A 266 27.26 -0.04 11.42
C LEU A 266 28.51 -0.87 11.61
N ASP A 267 28.35 -2.17 11.85
CA ASP A 267 29.42 -3.17 11.97
C ASP A 267 29.35 -4.13 10.78
N LEU A 268 30.36 -4.11 9.94
CA LEU A 268 30.47 -4.97 8.73
C LEU A 268 31.07 -6.34 9.03
N SER A 269 31.62 -6.56 10.23
CA SER A 269 32.31 -7.81 10.58
C SER A 269 31.35 -8.96 10.93
N ALA A 270 30.05 -8.69 11.06
CA ALA A 270 29.05 -9.65 11.48
C ALA A 270 28.40 -10.44 10.31
N GLY A 271 28.86 -10.25 9.06
CA GLY A 271 28.33 -10.88 7.85
C GLY A 271 29.22 -11.99 7.29
#